data_ff050c0126d7c2a07062d86d626d8f17
#
_entry.id   ff050c0126d7c2a07062d86d626d8f17
#
_cell.length_a   1.000
_cell.length_b   1.000
_cell.length_c   1.000
_cell.angle_alpha   90.00
_cell.angle_beta   90.00
_cell.angle_gamma   90.00
#
_symmetry.space_group_name_H-M   'P 1'
#
loop_
_entity.id
_entity.type
_entity.pdbx_description
1 polymer ?
#
loop_
_entity_poly.entity_id
_entity_poly.type
_entity_poly.pdbx_seq_one_letter_code
_entity_poly.pdbx_strand_id
1 'polypeptide(L)'
;MTSSAHGLPRGFRRLGRRGSFLLLALLVVPGIALMVGRSVPALDPILESPVFHLYVVSAIAACALLVALATASYAVRDGRAAPVLIALGCVAVGFMMLGHGLTTPGIFGRPPNLWVARLPVLSLATFAGCLAAAARPEGAVSRLVAGSPRVALGFPMASIALASAAVAIDPTVLSGTTPVPGEGQVRTALLVASAVTLLIVGALHWRRWLLGRDRIELALVLASWLTMSALLSLAYGQFWRLSWWDYHVYLLAGFAAAAWAVVAGYRGSRTLTGAVGGITVRDPLEHVAHGQPDALHALIGAVEAKDPYTHGHSARVAELSTRIGLLLTLEPDAVRGLHQGAFLHDVGKISVPDRILNKPGDLDPEEWEQIQRHPEGD
;
A
#
# COMPACT_ATOMS: atom_id res chain seq x y z
N MET A 1 -42.78 -5.24 23.42
CA MET A 1 -42.00 -5.09 22.18
C MET A 1 -40.72 -4.36 22.54
N THR A 2 -39.71 -5.06 23.02
CA THR A 2 -38.38 -4.50 23.35
C THR A 2 -37.42 -4.99 22.30
N SER A 3 -37.04 -4.10 21.39
CA SER A 3 -36.01 -4.31 20.34
C SER A 3 -34.65 -4.55 21.02
N SER A 4 -34.21 -5.81 21.07
CA SER A 4 -32.85 -6.15 21.45
C SER A 4 -31.94 -5.83 20.25
N ALA A 5 -31.34 -4.65 20.26
CA ALA A 5 -30.24 -4.30 19.40
C ALA A 5 -29.06 -5.27 19.71
N HIS A 6 -28.92 -6.32 18.96
CA HIS A 6 -27.74 -7.20 19.01
C HIS A 6 -26.55 -6.39 18.48
N GLY A 7 -25.82 -5.78 19.43
CA GLY A 7 -24.58 -5.07 19.10
C GLY A 7 -23.52 -6.06 18.62
N LEU A 8 -22.83 -5.72 17.54
CA LEU A 8 -21.65 -6.42 17.02
C LEU A 8 -20.71 -6.87 18.16
N PRO A 9 -20.10 -8.05 18.09
CA PRO A 9 -19.23 -8.59 19.14
C PRO A 9 -18.16 -7.57 19.53
N ARG A 10 -18.04 -7.31 20.83
CA ARG A 10 -17.08 -6.33 21.40
C ARG A 10 -15.63 -6.53 20.97
N GLY A 11 -15.26 -7.71 20.49
CA GLY A 11 -13.94 -8.05 19.95
C GLY A 11 -13.57 -7.30 18.68
N PHE A 12 -14.49 -7.07 17.76
CA PHE A 12 -14.26 -6.37 16.49
C PHE A 12 -13.96 -4.88 16.66
N ARG A 13 -14.63 -4.20 17.59
CA ARG A 13 -14.35 -2.78 17.94
C ARG A 13 -12.95 -2.57 18.52
N ARG A 14 -12.39 -3.55 19.24
CA ARG A 14 -11.06 -3.44 19.87
C ARG A 14 -9.92 -3.58 18.87
N LEU A 15 -10.06 -4.41 17.83
CA LEU A 15 -9.02 -4.54 16.80
C LEU A 15 -8.88 -3.27 15.92
N GLY A 16 -9.99 -2.61 15.58
CA GLY A 16 -9.99 -1.34 14.84
C GLY A 16 -9.25 -0.23 15.60
N ARG A 17 -9.55 -0.03 16.87
CA ARG A 17 -8.90 0.99 17.73
C ARG A 17 -7.42 0.70 17.99
N ARG A 18 -7.04 -0.57 18.24
CA ARG A 18 -5.63 -0.95 18.45
C ARG A 18 -4.79 -0.78 17.18
N GLY A 19 -5.31 -1.17 16.02
CA GLY A 19 -4.63 -0.97 14.74
C GLY A 19 -4.45 0.52 14.44
N SER A 20 -5.46 1.35 14.68
CA SER A 20 -5.37 2.80 14.51
C SER A 20 -4.35 3.45 15.42
N PHE A 21 -4.27 3.02 16.69
CA PHE A 21 -3.27 3.51 17.64
C PHE A 21 -1.85 3.14 17.21
N LEU A 22 -1.62 1.89 16.80
CA LEU A 22 -0.30 1.43 16.33
C LEU A 22 0.19 2.21 15.12
N LEU A 23 -0.69 2.49 14.16
CA LEU A 23 -0.31 3.25 12.96
C LEU A 23 -0.09 4.74 13.27
N LEU A 24 -0.88 5.31 14.19
CA LEU A 24 -0.63 6.68 14.66
C LEU A 24 0.71 6.76 15.43
N ALA A 25 1.01 5.74 16.25
CA ALA A 25 2.30 5.64 16.91
C ALA A 25 3.46 5.55 15.88
N LEU A 26 3.30 4.77 14.82
CA LEU A 26 4.27 4.66 13.74
C LEU A 26 4.53 6.01 13.03
N LEU A 27 3.54 6.89 12.98
CA LEU A 27 3.67 8.22 12.41
C LEU A 27 4.41 9.19 13.34
N VAL A 28 4.20 9.09 14.64
CA VAL A 28 4.65 10.08 15.63
C VAL A 28 5.98 9.67 16.28
N VAL A 29 6.13 8.39 16.63
CA VAL A 29 7.30 7.88 17.38
C VAL A 29 8.63 8.14 16.67
N PRO A 30 8.78 7.97 15.33
CA PRO A 30 10.03 8.28 14.63
C PRO A 30 10.46 9.73 14.78
N GLY A 31 9.52 10.67 14.69
CA GLY A 31 9.81 12.10 14.87
C GLY A 31 10.26 12.42 16.30
N ILE A 32 9.60 11.84 17.30
CA ILE A 32 10.00 11.99 18.71
C ILE A 32 11.37 11.37 18.96
N ALA A 33 11.62 10.16 18.46
CA ALA A 33 12.91 9.48 18.60
C ALA A 33 14.07 10.30 18.00
N LEU A 34 13.86 10.85 16.80
CA LEU A 34 14.81 11.74 16.15
C LEU A 34 15.08 13.00 17.00
N MET A 35 14.03 13.66 17.51
CA MET A 35 14.18 14.85 18.35
C MET A 35 14.94 14.54 19.64
N VAL A 36 14.60 13.45 20.31
CA VAL A 36 15.27 13.01 21.56
C VAL A 36 16.75 12.67 21.28
N GLY A 37 17.03 11.87 20.25
CA GLY A 37 18.40 11.51 19.86
C GLY A 37 19.24 12.74 19.57
N ARG A 38 18.68 13.72 18.84
CA ARG A 38 19.37 14.98 18.52
C ARG A 38 19.59 15.90 19.73
N SER A 39 18.71 15.84 20.73
CA SER A 39 18.79 16.64 21.96
C SER A 39 19.75 16.03 23.00
N VAL A 40 20.00 14.72 22.93
CA VAL A 40 20.84 14.00 23.89
C VAL A 40 21.98 13.30 23.14
N PRO A 41 23.19 13.93 23.06
CA PRO A 41 24.30 13.40 22.25
C PRO A 41 24.70 11.95 22.56
N ALA A 42 24.48 11.50 23.78
CA ALA A 42 24.77 10.10 24.21
C ALA A 42 23.82 9.09 23.50
N LEU A 43 22.64 9.52 23.04
CA LEU A 43 21.69 8.68 22.32
C LEU A 43 21.86 8.72 20.79
N ASP A 44 22.80 9.54 20.29
CA ASP A 44 23.09 9.69 18.87
C ASP A 44 24.58 9.36 18.57
N PRO A 45 25.04 8.12 18.86
CA PRO A 45 26.42 7.70 18.65
C PRO A 45 26.81 7.73 17.18
N ILE A 46 28.11 7.86 16.90
CA ILE A 46 28.69 7.72 15.56
C ILE A 46 28.81 6.25 15.22
N LEU A 47 28.28 5.85 14.08
CA LEU A 47 28.27 4.47 13.55
C LEU A 47 28.80 4.49 12.11
N GLU A 48 30.10 4.75 11.93
CA GLU A 48 30.73 4.81 10.62
C GLU A 48 31.00 3.40 10.09
N SER A 49 30.29 2.98 9.05
CA SER A 49 30.47 1.69 8.37
C SER A 49 30.03 1.77 6.92
N PRO A 50 30.91 2.20 5.99
CA PRO A 50 30.56 2.31 4.56
C PRO A 50 30.08 0.99 3.94
N VAL A 51 30.73 -0.13 4.29
CA VAL A 51 30.38 -1.45 3.74
C VAL A 51 29.00 -1.91 4.25
N PHE A 52 28.72 -1.78 5.53
CA PHE A 52 27.40 -2.10 6.08
C PHE A 52 26.31 -1.19 5.48
N HIS A 53 26.60 0.10 5.29
CA HIS A 53 25.73 1.02 4.60
C HIS A 53 25.39 0.53 3.18
N LEU A 54 26.38 0.08 2.40
CA LEU A 54 26.14 -0.46 1.07
C LEU A 54 25.20 -1.68 1.11
N TYR A 55 25.34 -2.58 2.09
CA TYR A 55 24.41 -3.71 2.23
C TYR A 55 22.99 -3.26 2.53
N VAL A 56 22.82 -2.31 3.44
CA VAL A 56 21.48 -1.80 3.82
C VAL A 56 20.80 -1.13 2.63
N VAL A 57 21.49 -0.24 1.91
CA VAL A 57 20.92 0.43 0.75
C VAL A 57 20.65 -0.52 -0.41
N SER A 58 21.48 -1.56 -0.58
CA SER A 58 21.25 -2.63 -1.56
C SER A 58 19.99 -3.45 -1.24
N ALA A 59 19.74 -3.73 0.04
CA ALA A 59 18.52 -4.39 0.49
C ALA A 59 17.28 -3.53 0.23
N ILE A 60 17.35 -2.22 0.51
CA ILE A 60 16.27 -1.26 0.18
C ILE A 60 16.00 -1.28 -1.33
N ALA A 61 17.06 -1.18 -2.14
CA ALA A 61 16.97 -1.20 -3.59
C ALA A 61 16.34 -2.50 -4.11
N ALA A 62 16.75 -3.65 -3.59
CA ALA A 62 16.20 -4.95 -3.98
C ALA A 62 14.70 -5.05 -3.67
N CYS A 63 14.26 -4.64 -2.48
CA CYS A 63 12.84 -4.61 -2.10
C CYS A 63 12.05 -3.67 -3.02
N ALA A 64 12.55 -2.46 -3.27
CA ALA A 64 11.90 -1.49 -4.15
C ALA A 64 11.78 -2.01 -5.59
N LEU A 65 12.85 -2.60 -6.15
CA LEU A 65 12.85 -3.16 -7.50
C LEU A 65 11.95 -4.39 -7.64
N LEU A 66 11.81 -5.21 -6.59
CA LEU A 66 10.85 -6.31 -6.57
C LEU A 66 9.41 -5.79 -6.66
N VAL A 67 9.06 -4.77 -5.89
CA VAL A 67 7.74 -4.12 -5.98
C VAL A 67 7.55 -3.49 -7.35
N ALA A 68 8.58 -2.82 -7.88
CA ALA A 68 8.55 -2.22 -9.21
C ALA A 68 8.27 -3.27 -10.30
N LEU A 69 8.97 -4.40 -10.28
CA LEU A 69 8.79 -5.49 -11.24
C LEU A 69 7.36 -6.05 -11.20
N ALA A 70 6.83 -6.30 -10.01
CA ALA A 70 5.48 -6.83 -9.85
C ALA A 70 4.43 -5.83 -10.37
N THR A 71 4.53 -4.55 -9.98
CA THR A 71 3.58 -3.51 -10.40
C THR A 71 3.71 -3.18 -11.88
N ALA A 72 4.93 -3.16 -12.46
CA ALA A 72 5.15 -2.96 -13.88
C ALA A 72 4.59 -4.12 -14.73
N SER A 73 4.78 -5.36 -14.30
CA SER A 73 4.25 -6.54 -14.98
C SER A 73 2.71 -6.52 -15.02
N TYR A 74 2.08 -6.05 -13.96
CA TYR A 74 0.63 -5.83 -13.91
C TYR A 74 0.20 -4.65 -14.80
N ALA A 75 0.90 -3.53 -14.73
CA ALA A 75 0.59 -2.29 -15.45
C ALA A 75 0.54 -2.48 -16.97
N VAL A 76 1.45 -3.29 -17.52
CA VAL A 76 1.51 -3.59 -18.97
C VAL A 76 0.25 -4.34 -19.44
N ARG A 77 -0.37 -5.13 -18.57
CA ARG A 77 -1.58 -5.92 -18.88
C ARG A 77 -2.87 -5.13 -18.64
N ASP A 78 -2.93 -4.39 -17.55
CA ASP A 78 -4.14 -3.68 -17.10
C ASP A 78 -4.33 -2.31 -17.79
N GLY A 79 -3.26 -1.68 -18.28
CA GLY A 79 -3.31 -0.39 -18.96
C GLY A 79 -3.61 0.83 -18.07
N ARG A 80 -3.79 0.66 -16.76
CA ARG A 80 -4.08 1.74 -15.83
C ARG A 80 -2.83 2.50 -15.40
N ALA A 81 -2.97 3.81 -15.16
CA ALA A 81 -1.85 4.69 -14.80
C ALA A 81 -1.26 4.41 -13.41
N ALA A 82 -2.08 4.05 -12.42
CA ALA A 82 -1.62 3.93 -11.04
C ALA A 82 -0.51 2.89 -10.85
N PRO A 83 -0.61 1.65 -11.38
CA PRO A 83 0.48 0.68 -11.27
C PRO A 83 1.76 1.13 -12.00
N VAL A 84 1.64 1.83 -13.15
CA VAL A 84 2.78 2.40 -13.87
C VAL A 84 3.52 3.41 -13.00
N LEU A 85 2.79 4.33 -12.39
CA LEU A 85 3.35 5.39 -11.55
C LEU A 85 4.00 4.81 -10.27
N ILE A 86 3.37 3.83 -9.63
CA ILE A 86 3.96 3.15 -8.47
C ILE A 86 5.25 2.43 -8.87
N ALA A 87 5.26 1.73 -10.01
CA ALA A 87 6.46 1.09 -10.53
C ALA A 87 7.59 2.10 -10.76
N LEU A 88 7.30 3.24 -11.39
CA LEU A 88 8.29 4.31 -11.62
C LEU A 88 8.87 4.89 -10.33
N GLY A 89 8.01 5.14 -9.33
CA GLY A 89 8.46 5.60 -8.02
C GLY A 89 9.40 4.58 -7.34
N CYS A 90 9.03 3.29 -7.39
CA CYS A 90 9.87 2.22 -6.84
C CYS A 90 11.18 2.03 -7.62
N VAL A 91 11.18 2.21 -8.95
CA VAL A 91 12.40 2.20 -9.77
C VAL A 91 13.33 3.35 -9.38
N ALA A 92 12.79 4.55 -9.16
CA ALA A 92 13.59 5.69 -8.73
C ALA A 92 14.28 5.40 -7.39
N VAL A 93 13.54 4.87 -6.39
CA VAL A 93 14.14 4.45 -5.12
C VAL A 93 15.19 3.36 -5.36
N GLY A 94 14.90 2.32 -6.13
CA GLY A 94 15.81 1.20 -6.35
C GLY A 94 17.15 1.64 -6.95
N PHE A 95 17.14 2.29 -8.10
CA PHE A 95 18.39 2.65 -8.79
C PHE A 95 19.11 3.83 -8.12
N MET A 96 18.39 4.86 -7.67
CA MET A 96 19.04 6.01 -7.04
C MET A 96 19.60 5.67 -5.64
N MET A 97 18.94 4.82 -4.86
CA MET A 97 19.49 4.35 -3.58
C MET A 97 20.71 3.43 -3.79
N LEU A 98 20.69 2.57 -4.81
CA LEU A 98 21.87 1.81 -5.17
C LEU A 98 23.02 2.73 -5.60
N GLY A 99 22.76 3.74 -6.42
CA GLY A 99 23.72 4.78 -6.78
C GLY A 99 24.25 5.53 -5.55
N HIS A 100 23.38 5.87 -4.58
CA HIS A 100 23.75 6.47 -3.31
C HIS A 100 24.75 5.59 -2.54
N GLY A 101 24.49 4.30 -2.41
CA GLY A 101 25.42 3.36 -1.76
C GLY A 101 26.77 3.27 -2.45
N LEU A 102 26.77 3.16 -3.78
CA LEU A 102 27.98 3.05 -4.60
C LEU A 102 28.82 4.33 -4.64
N THR A 103 28.21 5.50 -4.42
CA THR A 103 28.91 6.80 -4.32
C THR A 103 29.36 7.17 -2.91
N THR A 104 29.01 6.37 -1.91
CA THR A 104 29.40 6.61 -0.51
C THR A 104 30.93 6.66 -0.38
N PRO A 105 31.49 7.71 0.28
CA PRO A 105 32.92 7.82 0.52
C PRO A 105 33.47 6.58 1.23
N GLY A 106 34.65 6.12 0.79
CA GLY A 106 35.28 4.90 1.30
C GLY A 106 34.87 3.61 0.58
N ILE A 107 33.75 3.58 -0.17
CA ILE A 107 33.41 2.48 -1.07
C ILE A 107 34.23 2.61 -2.36
N PHE A 108 34.92 1.53 -2.74
CA PHE A 108 35.83 1.51 -3.89
C PHE A 108 36.83 2.67 -3.95
N GLY A 109 37.28 3.21 -2.79
CA GLY A 109 38.20 4.34 -2.73
C GLY A 109 37.56 5.69 -3.19
N ARG A 110 36.26 5.81 -3.20
CA ARG A 110 35.55 7.00 -3.65
C ARG A 110 35.82 8.19 -2.75
N PRO A 111 36.13 9.38 -3.34
CA PRO A 111 36.24 10.61 -2.58
C PRO A 111 34.87 11.14 -2.15
N PRO A 112 34.83 12.08 -1.19
CA PRO A 112 33.62 12.81 -0.87
C PRO A 112 33.00 13.46 -2.12
N ASN A 113 31.68 13.30 -2.30
CA ASN A 113 30.93 13.87 -3.41
C ASN A 113 29.52 14.24 -2.98
N LEU A 114 28.83 15.10 -3.75
CA LEU A 114 27.51 15.60 -3.41
C LEU A 114 26.37 14.63 -3.75
N TRP A 115 26.62 13.62 -4.61
CA TRP A 115 25.59 12.66 -5.01
C TRP A 115 25.13 11.80 -3.85
N VAL A 116 25.99 11.56 -2.84
CA VAL A 116 25.62 10.89 -1.59
C VAL A 116 24.43 11.59 -0.90
N ALA A 117 24.35 12.93 -0.96
CA ALA A 117 23.27 13.68 -0.36
C ALA A 117 22.10 13.93 -1.32
N ARG A 118 22.35 14.02 -2.63
CA ARG A 118 21.35 14.34 -3.66
C ARG A 118 20.47 13.17 -4.01
N LEU A 119 21.05 11.97 -4.21
CA LEU A 119 20.33 10.79 -4.68
C LEU A 119 19.18 10.36 -3.76
N PRO A 120 19.34 10.30 -2.42
CA PRO A 120 18.21 9.99 -1.53
C PRO A 120 17.07 11.00 -1.66
N VAL A 121 17.38 12.30 -1.68
CA VAL A 121 16.34 13.35 -1.80
C VAL A 121 15.59 13.22 -3.11
N LEU A 122 16.29 13.06 -4.23
CA LEU A 122 15.68 12.92 -5.54
C LEU A 122 14.85 11.64 -5.66
N SER A 123 15.34 10.53 -5.12
CA SER A 123 14.63 9.26 -5.14
C SER A 123 13.29 9.34 -4.39
N LEU A 124 13.31 9.91 -3.19
CA LEU A 124 12.12 10.01 -2.34
C LEU A 124 11.14 11.07 -2.84
N ALA A 125 11.63 12.18 -3.41
CA ALA A 125 10.77 13.17 -4.06
C ALA A 125 10.09 12.62 -5.30
N THR A 126 10.80 11.85 -6.13
CA THR A 126 10.23 11.15 -7.29
C THR A 126 9.18 10.12 -6.84
N PHE A 127 9.47 9.32 -5.82
CA PHE A 127 8.54 8.36 -5.26
C PHE A 127 7.25 9.03 -4.75
N ALA A 128 7.39 10.10 -3.96
CA ALA A 128 6.25 10.88 -3.45
C ALA A 128 5.40 11.46 -4.58
N GLY A 129 6.03 12.05 -5.60
CA GLY A 129 5.35 12.58 -6.78
C GLY A 129 4.59 11.52 -7.57
N CYS A 130 5.20 10.35 -7.77
CA CYS A 130 4.57 9.21 -8.43
C CYS A 130 3.36 8.68 -7.65
N LEU A 131 3.46 8.56 -6.32
CA LEU A 131 2.33 8.15 -5.48
C LEU A 131 1.20 9.19 -5.50
N ALA A 132 1.52 10.48 -5.46
CA ALA A 132 0.52 11.54 -5.57
C ALA A 132 -0.21 11.52 -6.92
N ALA A 133 0.51 11.28 -8.01
CA ALA A 133 -0.08 11.13 -9.34
C ALA A 133 -0.94 9.87 -9.42
N ALA A 134 -0.48 8.73 -8.86
CA ALA A 134 -1.23 7.49 -8.81
C ALA A 134 -2.55 7.62 -8.04
N ALA A 135 -2.58 8.44 -6.98
CA ALA A 135 -3.77 8.72 -6.19
C ALA A 135 -4.82 9.58 -6.95
N ARG A 136 -4.42 10.24 -8.06
CA ARG A 136 -5.27 11.13 -8.87
C ARG A 136 -5.46 10.59 -10.29
N PRO A 137 -6.35 9.64 -10.52
CA PRO A 137 -6.52 8.96 -11.82
C PRO A 137 -6.90 9.89 -12.97
N GLU A 138 -7.63 10.95 -12.67
CA GLU A 138 -8.08 11.95 -13.66
C GLU A 138 -7.07 13.10 -13.85
N GLY A 139 -5.94 13.05 -13.14
CA GLY A 139 -4.87 14.04 -13.27
C GLY A 139 -4.20 13.98 -14.64
N ALA A 140 -3.60 15.11 -15.08
CA ALA A 140 -2.92 15.20 -16.36
C ALA A 140 -1.82 14.14 -16.54
N VAL A 141 -1.02 13.91 -15.49
CA VAL A 141 0.06 12.88 -15.50
C VAL A 141 -0.53 11.48 -15.67
N SER A 142 -1.60 11.14 -14.94
CA SER A 142 -2.24 9.83 -15.03
C SER A 142 -2.85 9.60 -16.42
N ARG A 143 -3.47 10.61 -17.03
CA ARG A 143 -3.98 10.52 -18.40
C ARG A 143 -2.87 10.30 -19.43
N LEU A 144 -1.76 11.05 -19.30
CA LEU A 144 -0.59 10.89 -20.16
C LEU A 144 -0.03 9.48 -20.09
N VAL A 145 0.14 8.95 -18.89
CA VAL A 145 0.69 7.62 -18.63
C VAL A 145 -0.24 6.53 -19.13
N ALA A 146 -1.55 6.66 -18.94
CA ALA A 146 -2.54 5.70 -19.42
C ALA A 146 -2.58 5.61 -20.96
N GLY A 147 -2.25 6.68 -21.67
CA GLY A 147 -2.22 6.72 -23.14
C GLY A 147 -1.15 5.80 -23.76
N SER A 148 -0.04 5.56 -23.05
CA SER A 148 1.06 4.71 -23.54
C SER A 148 1.85 4.08 -22.39
N PRO A 149 1.29 3.09 -21.65
CA PRO A 149 1.89 2.54 -20.43
C PRO A 149 3.31 1.99 -20.63
N ARG A 150 3.58 1.34 -21.78
CA ARG A 150 4.91 0.76 -22.09
C ARG A 150 5.97 1.83 -22.29
N VAL A 151 5.65 2.92 -22.99
CA VAL A 151 6.56 4.05 -23.21
C VAL A 151 6.76 4.82 -21.90
N ALA A 152 5.68 5.05 -21.15
CA ALA A 152 5.70 5.73 -19.87
C ALA A 152 6.51 4.97 -18.80
N LEU A 153 6.60 3.64 -18.90
CA LEU A 153 7.50 2.82 -18.08
C LEU A 153 8.93 2.82 -18.63
N GLY A 154 9.10 2.43 -19.89
CA GLY A 154 10.39 2.08 -20.44
C GLY A 154 11.37 3.24 -20.48
N PHE A 155 10.96 4.39 -20.99
CA PHE A 155 11.85 5.53 -21.15
C PHE A 155 12.31 6.13 -19.80
N PRO A 156 11.43 6.47 -18.85
CA PRO A 156 11.88 6.96 -17.55
C PRO A 156 12.69 5.94 -16.75
N MET A 157 12.33 4.66 -16.79
CA MET A 157 13.10 3.60 -16.12
C MET A 157 14.53 3.53 -16.64
N ALA A 158 14.69 3.51 -17.98
CA ALA A 158 16.01 3.50 -18.61
C ALA A 158 16.80 4.76 -18.28
N SER A 159 16.16 5.94 -18.32
CA SER A 159 16.81 7.21 -18.00
C SER A 159 17.30 7.26 -16.55
N ILE A 160 16.47 6.83 -15.60
CA ILE A 160 16.83 6.77 -14.17
C ILE A 160 17.99 5.77 -13.96
N ALA A 161 17.90 4.57 -14.54
CA ALA A 161 18.94 3.55 -14.42
C ALA A 161 20.29 4.04 -15.00
N LEU A 162 20.27 4.61 -16.21
CA LEU A 162 21.47 5.13 -16.87
C LEU A 162 22.08 6.30 -16.11
N ALA A 163 21.28 7.26 -15.66
CA ALA A 163 21.75 8.39 -14.85
C ALA A 163 22.36 7.92 -13.53
N SER A 164 21.72 7.00 -12.84
CA SER A 164 22.24 6.41 -11.58
C SER A 164 23.54 5.62 -11.81
N ALA A 165 23.62 4.88 -12.90
CA ALA A 165 24.83 4.16 -13.30
C ALA A 165 25.99 5.13 -13.65
N ALA A 166 25.72 6.18 -14.43
CA ALA A 166 26.72 7.18 -14.77
C ALA A 166 27.33 7.82 -13.52
N VAL A 167 26.49 8.26 -12.58
CA VAL A 167 26.92 8.82 -11.29
C VAL A 167 27.66 7.78 -10.43
N ALA A 168 27.25 6.52 -10.44
CA ALA A 168 27.93 5.45 -9.71
C ALA A 168 29.30 5.12 -10.32
N ILE A 169 29.46 5.23 -11.63
CA ILE A 169 30.75 5.03 -12.32
C ILE A 169 31.68 6.22 -12.08
N ASP A 170 31.21 7.42 -12.29
CA ASP A 170 31.97 8.66 -12.09
C ASP A 170 31.16 9.72 -11.31
N PRO A 171 31.37 9.87 -10.00
CA PRO A 171 30.63 10.86 -9.20
C PRO A 171 30.95 12.30 -9.53
N THR A 172 31.92 12.61 -10.41
CA THR A 172 32.22 13.99 -10.82
C THR A 172 31.26 14.50 -11.91
N VAL A 173 30.54 13.62 -12.59
CA VAL A 173 29.57 14.01 -13.60
C VAL A 173 28.42 14.83 -13.02
N LEU A 174 27.78 15.63 -13.85
CA LEU A 174 26.59 16.43 -13.49
C LEU A 174 26.79 17.26 -12.22
N SER A 175 27.93 17.97 -12.12
CA SER A 175 28.27 18.84 -10.97
C SER A 175 28.32 18.11 -9.62
N GLY A 176 28.73 16.84 -9.60
CA GLY A 176 28.87 16.05 -8.36
C GLY A 176 29.89 16.59 -7.36
N THR A 177 30.77 17.49 -7.75
CA THR A 177 31.81 18.08 -6.89
C THR A 177 31.52 19.55 -6.50
N THR A 178 30.61 20.23 -7.20
CA THR A 178 30.33 21.66 -6.95
C THR A 178 28.87 21.86 -6.54
N PRO A 179 28.60 22.62 -5.44
CA PRO A 179 27.25 23.02 -5.07
C PRO A 179 26.63 23.92 -6.14
N VAL A 180 25.34 23.73 -6.41
CA VAL A 180 24.57 24.60 -7.30
C VAL A 180 23.98 25.75 -6.46
N PRO A 181 24.04 27.02 -6.94
CA PRO A 181 23.39 28.12 -6.23
C PRO A 181 21.91 27.84 -5.94
N GLY A 182 21.48 28.06 -4.69
CA GLY A 182 20.10 27.77 -4.27
C GLY A 182 19.78 26.29 -3.97
N GLU A 183 20.74 25.37 -4.10
CA GLU A 183 20.54 23.94 -3.86
C GLU A 183 19.91 23.64 -2.49
N GLY A 184 20.33 24.33 -1.43
CA GLY A 184 19.78 24.16 -0.09
C GLY A 184 18.29 24.47 0.01
N GLN A 185 17.84 25.54 -0.66
CA GLN A 185 16.42 25.95 -0.70
C GLN A 185 15.60 24.94 -1.50
N VAL A 186 16.09 24.51 -2.66
CA VAL A 186 15.44 23.48 -3.49
C VAL A 186 15.34 22.17 -2.74
N ARG A 187 16.42 21.74 -2.07
CA ARG A 187 16.42 20.54 -1.23
C ARG A 187 15.35 20.61 -0.13
N THR A 188 15.30 21.72 0.61
CA THR A 188 14.32 21.92 1.67
C THR A 188 12.90 21.91 1.11
N ALA A 189 12.64 22.60 0.00
CA ALA A 189 11.33 22.58 -0.64
C ALA A 189 10.91 21.20 -1.08
N LEU A 190 11.81 20.40 -1.68
CA LEU A 190 11.55 19.02 -2.08
C LEU A 190 11.23 18.14 -0.86
N LEU A 191 11.99 18.25 0.22
CA LEU A 191 11.78 17.48 1.44
C LEU A 191 10.40 17.77 2.06
N VAL A 192 10.05 19.06 2.20
CA VAL A 192 8.77 19.49 2.77
C VAL A 192 7.60 19.07 1.88
N ALA A 193 7.68 19.37 0.57
CA ALA A 193 6.62 18.97 -0.37
C ALA A 193 6.41 17.45 -0.40
N SER A 194 7.49 16.67 -0.38
CA SER A 194 7.42 15.21 -0.35
C SER A 194 6.83 14.70 0.95
N ALA A 195 7.20 15.26 2.10
CA ALA A 195 6.66 14.87 3.40
C ALA A 195 5.15 15.13 3.49
N VAL A 196 4.69 16.32 3.09
CA VAL A 196 3.26 16.66 3.05
C VAL A 196 2.51 15.73 2.09
N THR A 197 3.08 15.47 0.92
CA THR A 197 2.50 14.56 -0.07
C THR A 197 2.35 13.15 0.48
N LEU A 198 3.38 12.59 1.10
CA LEU A 198 3.35 11.23 1.66
C LEU A 198 2.40 11.12 2.86
N LEU A 199 2.29 12.17 3.66
CA LEU A 199 1.30 12.23 4.74
C LEU A 199 -0.13 12.12 4.18
N ILE A 200 -0.46 12.92 3.16
CA ILE A 200 -1.78 12.93 2.53
C ILE A 200 -2.07 11.58 1.84
N VAL A 201 -1.12 11.09 1.03
CA VAL A 201 -1.27 9.81 0.31
C VAL A 201 -1.43 8.64 1.29
N GLY A 202 -0.60 8.60 2.34
CA GLY A 202 -0.72 7.61 3.40
C GLY A 202 -2.09 7.64 4.09
N ALA A 203 -2.62 8.84 4.37
CA ALA A 203 -3.96 9.00 4.97
C ALA A 203 -5.08 8.53 4.01
N LEU A 204 -4.95 8.75 2.69
CA LEU A 204 -5.90 8.23 1.70
C LEU A 204 -5.89 6.69 1.66
N HIS A 205 -4.72 6.08 1.62
CA HIS A 205 -4.56 4.61 1.66
C HIS A 205 -5.02 4.03 3.01
N TRP A 206 -4.81 4.74 4.11
CA TRP A 206 -5.35 4.38 5.41
C TRP A 206 -6.87 4.28 5.40
N ARG A 207 -7.57 5.28 4.85
CA ARG A 207 -9.04 5.25 4.74
C ARG A 207 -9.52 4.06 3.91
N ARG A 208 -8.85 3.74 2.80
CA ARG A 208 -9.15 2.58 1.95
C ARG A 208 -8.90 1.26 2.70
N TRP A 209 -7.77 1.18 3.42
CA TRP A 209 -7.48 0.01 4.24
C TRP A 209 -8.53 -0.20 5.35
N LEU A 210 -9.05 0.84 5.96
CA LEU A 210 -10.13 0.71 6.94
C LEU A 210 -11.38 0.07 6.33
N LEU A 211 -11.69 0.32 5.06
CA LEU A 211 -12.82 -0.27 4.35
C LEU A 211 -12.57 -1.72 3.94
N GLY A 212 -11.46 -2.02 3.26
CA GLY A 212 -11.21 -3.32 2.65
C GLY A 212 -10.28 -4.25 3.44
N ARG A 213 -9.49 -3.72 4.39
CA ARG A 213 -8.43 -4.46 5.11
C ARG A 213 -7.43 -5.14 4.18
N ASP A 214 -7.29 -4.64 2.95
CA ASP A 214 -6.35 -5.14 1.97
C ASP A 214 -4.89 -4.94 2.43
N ARG A 215 -4.08 -5.98 2.24
CA ARG A 215 -2.65 -5.97 2.59
C ARG A 215 -1.85 -4.97 1.76
N ILE A 216 -2.24 -4.76 0.51
CA ILE A 216 -1.58 -3.80 -0.39
C ILE A 216 -1.84 -2.37 0.09
N GLU A 217 -3.08 -2.05 0.48
CA GLU A 217 -3.40 -0.73 1.04
C GLU A 217 -2.61 -0.47 2.33
N LEU A 218 -2.51 -1.45 3.21
CA LEU A 218 -1.67 -1.34 4.42
C LEU A 218 -0.19 -1.14 4.07
N ALA A 219 0.33 -1.87 3.08
CA ALA A 219 1.72 -1.71 2.63
C ALA A 219 1.99 -0.31 2.06
N LEU A 220 1.04 0.28 1.32
CA LEU A 220 1.14 1.65 0.82
C LEU A 220 1.10 2.68 1.94
N VAL A 221 0.30 2.46 3.00
CA VAL A 221 0.33 3.28 4.23
C VAL A 221 1.71 3.23 4.86
N LEU A 222 2.23 2.03 5.11
CA LEU A 222 3.54 1.83 5.74
C LEU A 222 4.66 2.44 4.90
N ALA A 223 4.68 2.18 3.58
CA ALA A 223 5.65 2.75 2.66
C ALA A 223 5.59 4.28 2.66
N SER A 224 4.40 4.89 2.63
CA SER A 224 4.24 6.34 2.63
C SER A 224 4.70 6.99 3.93
N TRP A 225 4.25 6.49 5.09
CA TRP A 225 4.53 7.13 6.37
C TRP A 225 5.95 6.85 6.87
N LEU A 226 6.49 5.66 6.63
CA LEU A 226 7.90 5.38 6.94
C LEU A 226 8.84 6.17 6.03
N THR A 227 8.49 6.35 4.73
CA THR A 227 9.26 7.25 3.85
C THR A 227 9.18 8.71 4.31
N MET A 228 8.02 9.15 4.80
CA MET A 228 7.89 10.49 5.40
C MET A 228 8.82 10.64 6.63
N SER A 229 8.87 9.63 7.51
CA SER A 229 9.79 9.61 8.66
C SER A 229 11.26 9.59 8.21
N ALA A 230 11.56 8.87 7.12
CA ALA A 230 12.88 8.88 6.50
C ALA A 230 13.28 10.27 6.00
N LEU A 231 12.36 11.04 5.43
CA LEU A 231 12.63 12.41 5.00
C LEU A 231 12.98 13.33 6.18
N LEU A 232 12.33 13.15 7.35
CA LEU A 232 12.67 13.90 8.57
C LEU A 232 14.09 13.55 9.05
N SER A 233 14.44 12.28 9.09
CA SER A 233 15.79 11.83 9.44
C SER A 233 16.82 12.32 8.43
N LEU A 234 16.53 12.32 7.13
CA LEU A 234 17.39 12.84 6.08
C LEU A 234 17.58 14.37 6.16
N ALA A 235 16.58 15.10 6.68
CA ALA A 235 16.64 16.55 6.86
C ALA A 235 17.46 16.95 8.10
N TYR A 236 17.32 16.22 9.20
CA TYR A 236 17.81 16.63 10.52
C TYR A 236 18.86 15.67 11.11
N GLY A 237 19.03 14.48 10.56
CA GLY A 237 20.06 13.52 10.99
C GLY A 237 21.47 14.00 10.67
N GLN A 238 22.45 13.62 11.48
CA GLN A 238 23.86 13.93 11.24
C GLN A 238 24.55 12.73 10.61
N PHE A 239 25.31 12.98 9.55
CA PHE A 239 26.04 11.97 8.80
C PHE A 239 26.84 11.03 9.70
N TRP A 240 26.73 9.73 9.48
CA TRP A 240 27.28 8.63 10.28
C TRP A 240 26.78 8.52 11.72
N ARG A 241 25.84 9.37 12.18
CA ARG A 241 25.22 9.18 13.50
C ARG A 241 23.98 8.30 13.39
N LEU A 242 23.52 7.77 14.55
CA LEU A 242 22.31 6.94 14.62
C LEU A 242 21.10 7.66 13.99
N SER A 243 20.94 8.95 14.25
CA SER A 243 19.89 9.79 13.66
C SER A 243 19.92 9.85 12.13
N TRP A 244 21.10 9.64 11.51
CA TRP A 244 21.20 9.51 10.06
C TRP A 244 20.88 8.09 9.59
N TRP A 245 21.20 7.06 10.38
CA TRP A 245 20.85 5.69 10.06
C TRP A 245 19.34 5.42 10.09
N ASP A 246 18.59 6.19 10.88
CA ASP A 246 17.14 6.06 11.00
C ASP A 246 16.42 6.06 9.63
N TYR A 247 16.82 6.92 8.68
CA TYR A 247 16.15 6.96 7.39
C TYR A 247 16.33 5.66 6.60
N HIS A 248 17.47 4.99 6.72
CA HIS A 248 17.71 3.70 6.07
C HIS A 248 16.82 2.62 6.68
N VAL A 249 16.68 2.61 8.01
CA VAL A 249 15.82 1.65 8.72
C VAL A 249 14.37 1.85 8.32
N TYR A 250 13.88 3.10 8.27
CA TYR A 250 12.51 3.39 7.87
C TYR A 250 12.24 3.02 6.42
N LEU A 251 13.15 3.30 5.49
CA LEU A 251 13.03 2.90 4.10
C LEU A 251 13.03 1.39 3.95
N LEU A 252 13.97 0.70 4.60
CA LEU A 252 14.04 -0.76 4.56
C LEU A 252 12.74 -1.38 5.08
N ALA A 253 12.24 -0.92 6.22
CA ALA A 253 11.00 -1.42 6.80
C ALA A 253 9.79 -1.18 5.86
N GLY A 254 9.67 0.02 5.28
CA GLY A 254 8.57 0.37 4.37
C GLY A 254 8.58 -0.46 3.09
N PHE A 255 9.73 -0.57 2.41
CA PHE A 255 9.85 -1.34 1.18
C PHE A 255 9.84 -2.84 1.40
N ALA A 256 10.36 -3.34 2.53
CA ALA A 256 10.23 -4.75 2.92
C ALA A 256 8.77 -5.13 3.19
N ALA A 257 7.99 -4.27 3.85
CA ALA A 257 6.56 -4.48 4.03
C ALA A 257 5.81 -4.51 2.69
N ALA A 258 6.14 -3.61 1.75
CA ALA A 258 5.57 -3.61 0.41
C ALA A 258 5.94 -4.88 -0.38
N ALA A 259 7.21 -5.28 -0.35
CA ALA A 259 7.68 -6.51 -0.98
C ALA A 259 6.99 -7.75 -0.39
N TRP A 260 6.86 -7.81 0.95
CA TRP A 260 6.14 -8.88 1.63
C TRP A 260 4.68 -8.94 1.20
N ALA A 261 3.97 -7.81 1.09
CA ALA A 261 2.58 -7.76 0.67
C ALA A 261 2.40 -8.33 -0.76
N VAL A 262 3.32 -7.99 -1.69
CA VAL A 262 3.34 -8.55 -3.04
C VAL A 262 3.56 -10.07 -3.02
N VAL A 263 4.55 -10.54 -2.27
CA VAL A 263 4.86 -11.98 -2.15
C VAL A 263 3.71 -12.75 -1.49
N ALA A 264 3.13 -12.20 -0.43
CA ALA A 264 1.99 -12.81 0.26
C ALA A 264 0.73 -12.86 -0.62
N GLY A 265 0.48 -11.79 -1.39
CA GLY A 265 -0.59 -11.74 -2.38
C GLY A 265 -0.40 -12.77 -3.49
N TYR A 266 0.84 -12.91 -4.01
CA TYR A 266 1.18 -13.92 -5.02
C TYR A 266 0.98 -15.34 -4.50
N ARG A 267 1.38 -15.63 -3.26
CA ARG A 267 1.17 -16.96 -2.64
C ARG A 267 -0.32 -17.30 -2.49
N GLY A 268 -1.16 -16.31 -2.21
CA GLY A 268 -2.61 -16.48 -2.10
C GLY A 268 -3.29 -16.73 -3.44
N SER A 269 -3.06 -15.85 -4.41
CA SER A 269 -3.73 -15.87 -5.73
C SER A 269 -2.98 -16.68 -6.80
N ARG A 270 -1.70 -17.00 -6.58
CA ARG A 270 -0.76 -17.62 -7.53
C ARG A 270 -0.62 -16.85 -8.86
N THR A 271 -1.05 -15.60 -8.89
CA THR A 271 -0.93 -14.70 -10.04
C THR A 271 -0.43 -13.32 -9.60
N LEU A 272 0.37 -12.65 -10.44
CA LEU A 272 0.78 -11.27 -10.18
C LEU A 272 -0.40 -10.30 -10.24
N THR A 273 -1.39 -10.60 -11.06
CA THR A 273 -2.64 -9.82 -11.13
C THR A 273 -3.38 -9.83 -9.80
N GLY A 274 -3.56 -11.01 -9.19
CA GLY A 274 -4.17 -11.13 -7.87
C GLY A 274 -3.31 -10.53 -6.74
N ALA A 275 -1.97 -10.58 -6.89
CA ALA A 275 -1.06 -10.01 -5.90
C ALA A 275 -1.14 -8.48 -5.79
N VAL A 276 -1.36 -7.78 -6.91
CA VAL A 276 -1.29 -6.30 -6.98
C VAL A 276 -2.61 -5.65 -7.43
N GLY A 277 -3.64 -6.45 -7.70
CA GLY A 277 -4.93 -5.97 -8.22
C GLY A 277 -5.61 -4.94 -7.31
N GLY A 278 -5.44 -5.04 -6.00
CA GLY A 278 -5.94 -4.08 -5.03
C GLY A 278 -5.48 -2.64 -5.25
N ILE A 279 -4.31 -2.44 -5.91
CA ILE A 279 -3.80 -1.09 -6.24
C ILE A 279 -4.75 -0.31 -7.18
N THR A 280 -5.52 -1.02 -7.99
CA THR A 280 -6.42 -0.41 -9.00
C THR A 280 -7.85 -0.19 -8.51
N VAL A 281 -8.21 -0.78 -7.37
CA VAL A 281 -9.51 -0.61 -6.75
C VAL A 281 -9.68 0.84 -6.29
N ARG A 282 -10.75 1.49 -6.72
CA ARG A 282 -11.00 2.93 -6.47
C ARG A 282 -12.31 3.19 -5.76
N ASP A 283 -13.33 2.40 -6.10
CA ASP A 283 -14.64 2.50 -5.49
C ASP A 283 -14.56 1.93 -4.05
N PRO A 284 -15.05 2.67 -3.03
CA PRO A 284 -15.20 2.15 -1.68
C PRO A 284 -15.90 0.80 -1.64
N LEU A 285 -16.84 0.58 -2.53
CA LEU A 285 -17.60 -0.65 -2.70
C LEU A 285 -16.71 -1.82 -3.15
N GLU A 286 -15.87 -1.59 -4.17
CA GLU A 286 -14.89 -2.57 -4.63
C GLU A 286 -13.86 -2.89 -3.53
N HIS A 287 -13.47 -1.93 -2.68
CA HIS A 287 -12.57 -2.17 -1.56
C HIS A 287 -13.16 -3.10 -0.50
N VAL A 288 -14.46 -2.92 -0.19
CA VAL A 288 -15.16 -3.82 0.73
C VAL A 288 -15.26 -5.22 0.13
N ALA A 289 -15.60 -5.34 -1.14
CA ALA A 289 -15.72 -6.63 -1.84
C ALA A 289 -14.38 -7.37 -1.95
N HIS A 290 -13.29 -6.67 -2.33
CA HIS A 290 -11.93 -7.25 -2.42
C HIS A 290 -11.36 -7.71 -1.08
N GLY A 291 -11.80 -7.11 0.03
CA GLY A 291 -11.36 -7.46 1.37
C GLY A 291 -12.00 -8.74 1.92
N GLN A 292 -12.91 -9.39 1.17
CA GLN A 292 -13.58 -10.61 1.62
C GLN A 292 -12.69 -11.85 1.45
N PRO A 293 -12.72 -12.79 2.40
CA PRO A 293 -11.99 -14.05 2.27
C PRO A 293 -12.48 -14.87 1.07
N ASP A 294 -11.56 -15.55 0.36
CA ASP A 294 -11.91 -16.47 -0.74
C ASP A 294 -12.87 -17.58 -0.31
N ALA A 295 -12.77 -18.02 0.95
CA ALA A 295 -13.67 -19.01 1.54
C ALA A 295 -15.14 -18.54 1.54
N LEU A 296 -15.37 -17.22 1.72
CA LEU A 296 -16.70 -16.65 1.68
C LEU A 296 -17.29 -16.72 0.26
N HIS A 297 -16.50 -16.38 -0.75
CA HIS A 297 -16.92 -16.51 -2.15
C HIS A 297 -17.19 -17.95 -2.54
N ALA A 298 -16.37 -18.90 -2.08
CA ALA A 298 -16.58 -20.31 -2.31
C ALA A 298 -17.88 -20.83 -1.66
N LEU A 299 -18.18 -20.38 -0.42
CA LEU A 299 -19.40 -20.75 0.29
C LEU A 299 -20.65 -20.23 -0.44
N ILE A 300 -20.67 -18.96 -0.85
CA ILE A 300 -21.78 -18.38 -1.62
C ILE A 300 -21.94 -19.11 -2.96
N GLY A 301 -20.83 -19.40 -3.67
CA GLY A 301 -20.88 -20.20 -4.89
C GLY A 301 -21.53 -21.57 -4.70
N ALA A 302 -21.30 -22.21 -3.55
CA ALA A 302 -21.94 -23.49 -3.22
C ALA A 302 -23.46 -23.31 -2.97
N VAL A 303 -23.88 -22.25 -2.29
CA VAL A 303 -25.30 -21.93 -2.05
C VAL A 303 -26.01 -21.62 -3.37
N GLU A 304 -25.43 -20.77 -4.21
CA GLU A 304 -25.99 -20.39 -5.52
C GLU A 304 -26.04 -21.57 -6.51
N ALA A 305 -25.09 -22.52 -6.41
CA ALA A 305 -25.14 -23.76 -7.19
C ALA A 305 -26.32 -24.64 -6.77
N LYS A 306 -26.71 -24.58 -5.48
CA LYS A 306 -27.85 -25.34 -4.94
C LYS A 306 -29.20 -24.68 -5.23
N ASP A 307 -29.27 -23.32 -5.26
CA ASP A 307 -30.44 -22.50 -5.55
C ASP A 307 -30.22 -21.65 -6.81
N PRO A 308 -30.45 -22.20 -8.02
CA PRO A 308 -30.19 -21.49 -9.27
C PRO A 308 -30.94 -20.17 -9.43
N TYR A 309 -32.06 -19.99 -8.72
CA TYR A 309 -32.85 -18.75 -8.75
C TYR A 309 -32.15 -17.57 -8.06
N THR A 310 -31.17 -17.87 -7.19
CA THR A 310 -30.43 -16.85 -6.43
C THR A 310 -29.09 -16.47 -7.06
N HIS A 311 -28.78 -16.97 -8.27
CA HIS A 311 -27.49 -16.67 -8.91
C HIS A 311 -27.22 -15.15 -8.99
N GLY A 312 -26.11 -14.71 -8.36
CA GLY A 312 -25.71 -13.31 -8.22
C GLY A 312 -26.62 -12.47 -7.31
N HIS A 313 -27.63 -13.05 -6.65
CA HIS A 313 -28.51 -12.32 -5.73
C HIS A 313 -27.75 -11.82 -4.52
N SER A 314 -27.01 -12.68 -3.85
CA SER A 314 -26.23 -12.34 -2.66
C SER A 314 -25.23 -11.21 -2.92
N ALA A 315 -24.58 -11.21 -4.09
CA ALA A 315 -23.67 -10.15 -4.50
C ALA A 315 -24.40 -8.82 -4.69
N ARG A 316 -25.59 -8.83 -5.34
CA ARG A 316 -26.39 -7.61 -5.54
C ARG A 316 -26.92 -7.04 -4.22
N VAL A 317 -27.38 -7.90 -3.29
CA VAL A 317 -27.84 -7.48 -1.97
C VAL A 317 -26.69 -6.90 -1.14
N ALA A 318 -25.52 -7.53 -1.17
CA ALA A 318 -24.32 -7.04 -0.50
C ALA A 318 -23.87 -5.67 -1.07
N GLU A 319 -23.89 -5.52 -2.39
CA GLU A 319 -23.57 -4.24 -3.05
C GLU A 319 -24.53 -3.14 -2.60
N LEU A 320 -25.85 -3.39 -2.65
CA LEU A 320 -26.86 -2.42 -2.26
C LEU A 320 -26.76 -2.04 -0.79
N SER A 321 -26.61 -3.02 0.10
CA SER A 321 -26.43 -2.80 1.53
C SER A 321 -25.18 -1.98 1.84
N THR A 322 -24.08 -2.25 1.13
CA THR A 322 -22.84 -1.47 1.25
C THR A 322 -23.02 -0.03 0.80
N ARG A 323 -23.69 0.21 -0.34
CA ARG A 323 -24.01 1.56 -0.82
C ARG A 323 -24.86 2.34 0.19
N ILE A 324 -25.86 1.70 0.77
CA ILE A 324 -26.70 2.29 1.83
C ILE A 324 -25.84 2.65 3.05
N GLY A 325 -24.99 1.73 3.52
CA GLY A 325 -24.09 1.97 4.63
C GLY A 325 -23.13 3.14 4.42
N LEU A 326 -22.58 3.27 3.20
CA LEU A 326 -21.72 4.39 2.80
C LEU A 326 -22.50 5.72 2.74
N LEU A 327 -23.72 5.73 2.20
CA LEU A 327 -24.58 6.93 2.16
C LEU A 327 -24.99 7.38 3.56
N LEU A 328 -25.24 6.45 4.47
CA LEU A 328 -25.53 6.73 5.88
C LEU A 328 -24.27 7.09 6.69
N THR A 329 -23.11 7.18 6.04
CA THR A 329 -21.81 7.50 6.67
C THR A 329 -21.49 6.61 7.87
N LEU A 330 -21.85 5.32 7.81
CA LEU A 330 -21.55 4.36 8.86
C LEU A 330 -20.03 4.17 9.01
N GLU A 331 -19.61 3.81 10.22
CA GLU A 331 -18.21 3.45 10.48
C GLU A 331 -17.74 2.30 9.58
N PRO A 332 -16.48 2.29 9.12
CA PRO A 332 -15.96 1.29 8.17
C PRO A 332 -16.18 -0.17 8.61
N ASP A 333 -16.12 -0.45 9.92
CA ASP A 333 -16.38 -1.78 10.45
C ASP A 333 -17.85 -2.18 10.32
N ALA A 334 -18.77 -1.23 10.46
CA ALA A 334 -20.20 -1.44 10.24
C ALA A 334 -20.52 -1.66 8.76
N VAL A 335 -19.88 -0.90 7.85
CA VAL A 335 -20.06 -1.07 6.40
C VAL A 335 -19.60 -2.48 5.97
N ARG A 336 -18.44 -2.93 6.48
CA ARG A 336 -17.98 -4.30 6.22
C ARG A 336 -18.91 -5.37 6.78
N GLY A 337 -19.40 -5.17 8.01
CA GLY A 337 -20.37 -6.08 8.63
C GLY A 337 -21.67 -6.17 7.84
N LEU A 338 -22.16 -5.03 7.31
CA LEU A 338 -23.32 -4.99 6.41
C LEU A 338 -23.08 -5.78 5.13
N HIS A 339 -21.92 -5.58 4.49
CA HIS A 339 -21.56 -6.31 3.28
C HIS A 339 -21.51 -7.82 3.53
N GLN A 340 -20.80 -8.24 4.59
CA GLN A 340 -20.64 -9.65 4.94
C GLN A 340 -21.99 -10.30 5.31
N GLY A 341 -22.78 -9.66 6.16
CA GLY A 341 -24.10 -10.15 6.53
C GLY A 341 -25.04 -10.28 5.33
N ALA A 342 -25.05 -9.24 4.46
CA ALA A 342 -25.82 -9.27 3.22
C ALA A 342 -25.34 -10.33 2.23
N PHE A 343 -24.04 -10.60 2.20
CA PHE A 343 -23.44 -11.64 1.34
C PHE A 343 -23.79 -13.05 1.83
N LEU A 344 -23.94 -13.22 3.14
CA LEU A 344 -24.21 -14.51 3.80
C LEU A 344 -25.68 -14.76 4.14
N HIS A 345 -26.59 -13.80 3.96
CA HIS A 345 -27.96 -13.85 4.50
C HIS A 345 -28.76 -15.11 4.13
N ASP A 346 -28.38 -15.76 3.04
CA ASP A 346 -29.02 -16.95 2.50
C ASP A 346 -28.18 -18.23 2.68
N VAL A 347 -27.05 -18.19 3.44
CA VAL A 347 -26.14 -19.33 3.54
C VAL A 347 -26.80 -20.55 4.18
N GLY A 348 -27.77 -20.35 5.06
CA GLY A 348 -28.54 -21.42 5.70
C GLY A 348 -29.37 -22.25 4.73
N LYS A 349 -29.65 -21.77 3.50
CA LYS A 349 -30.29 -22.59 2.45
C LYS A 349 -29.50 -23.86 2.10
N ILE A 350 -28.21 -23.92 2.45
CA ILE A 350 -27.40 -25.13 2.26
C ILE A 350 -27.98 -26.35 3.01
N SER A 351 -28.67 -26.12 4.11
CA SER A 351 -29.32 -27.16 4.92
C SER A 351 -30.70 -27.61 4.40
N VAL A 352 -31.35 -26.79 3.53
CA VAL A 352 -32.65 -27.10 2.98
C VAL A 352 -32.52 -28.22 1.94
N PRO A 353 -33.33 -29.33 2.00
CA PRO A 353 -33.28 -30.36 1.00
C PRO A 353 -33.60 -29.89 -0.40
N ASP A 354 -32.87 -30.36 -1.43
CA ASP A 354 -33.05 -29.93 -2.84
C ASP A 354 -34.45 -30.14 -3.36
N ARG A 355 -35.10 -31.22 -2.93
CA ARG A 355 -36.50 -31.55 -3.28
C ARG A 355 -37.51 -30.51 -2.83
N ILE A 356 -37.15 -29.72 -1.79
CA ILE A 356 -37.97 -28.62 -1.25
C ILE A 356 -37.54 -27.31 -1.90
N LEU A 357 -36.24 -27.02 -1.90
CA LEU A 357 -35.69 -25.75 -2.41
C LEU A 357 -35.99 -25.56 -3.91
N ASN A 358 -35.91 -26.65 -4.70
CA ASN A 358 -36.12 -26.64 -6.15
C ASN A 358 -37.43 -27.29 -6.58
N LYS A 359 -38.44 -27.37 -5.69
CA LYS A 359 -39.73 -28.02 -6.00
C LYS A 359 -40.46 -27.28 -7.11
N PRO A 360 -40.84 -27.94 -8.21
CA PRO A 360 -41.66 -27.33 -9.24
C PRO A 360 -43.12 -27.26 -8.77
N GLY A 361 -43.56 -26.11 -8.26
CA GLY A 361 -44.91 -25.91 -7.77
C GLY A 361 -44.96 -25.36 -6.35
N ASP A 362 -46.17 -25.29 -5.80
CA ASP A 362 -46.39 -24.77 -4.46
C ASP A 362 -45.81 -25.66 -3.37
N LEU A 363 -45.26 -25.03 -2.34
CA LEU A 363 -44.79 -25.72 -1.13
C LEU A 363 -45.96 -26.02 -0.20
N ASP A 364 -45.96 -27.17 0.44
CA ASP A 364 -46.88 -27.44 1.53
C ASP A 364 -46.45 -26.68 2.80
N PRO A 365 -47.30 -26.57 3.84
CA PRO A 365 -47.00 -25.81 5.04
C PRO A 365 -45.73 -26.29 5.78
N GLU A 366 -45.44 -27.61 5.78
CA GLU A 366 -44.26 -28.17 6.43
C GLU A 366 -42.99 -27.88 5.66
N GLU A 367 -43.03 -27.97 4.32
CA GLU A 367 -41.93 -27.59 3.43
C GLU A 367 -41.61 -26.08 3.51
N TRP A 368 -42.68 -25.28 3.59
CA TRP A 368 -42.52 -23.81 3.77
C TRP A 368 -41.86 -23.50 5.11
N GLU A 369 -42.22 -24.13 6.19
CA GLU A 369 -41.61 -23.98 7.51
C GLU A 369 -40.10 -24.33 7.47
N GLN A 370 -39.71 -25.37 6.73
CA GLN A 370 -38.30 -25.75 6.57
C GLN A 370 -37.50 -24.67 5.83
N ILE A 371 -38.06 -24.04 4.81
CA ILE A 371 -37.38 -22.93 4.14
C ILE A 371 -37.31 -21.70 5.06
N GLN A 372 -38.38 -21.38 5.79
CA GLN A 372 -38.39 -20.21 6.69
C GLN A 372 -37.36 -20.33 7.83
N ARG A 373 -36.89 -21.50 8.15
CA ARG A 373 -35.85 -21.71 9.19
C ARG A 373 -34.42 -21.50 8.70
N HIS A 374 -34.18 -21.27 7.39
CA HIS A 374 -32.81 -21.09 6.91
C HIS A 374 -32.05 -19.93 7.63
N PRO A 375 -32.66 -18.79 8.05
CA PRO A 375 -31.94 -17.75 8.74
C PRO A 375 -31.46 -18.13 10.15
N GLU A 376 -31.99 -19.23 10.73
CA GLU A 376 -31.57 -19.73 12.05
C GLU A 376 -30.22 -20.48 12.00
N GLY A 377 -29.80 -20.87 10.78
CA GLY A 377 -28.53 -21.54 10.52
C GLY A 377 -27.42 -20.62 10.04
N ASP A 378 -27.70 -19.32 9.92
CA ASP A 378 -26.77 -18.32 9.37
C ASP A 378 -25.74 -17.78 10.39
#